data_93c895fa7987adab6675d6b74cc8504b
#
_entry.id   93c895fa7987adab6675d6b74cc8504b
#
_cell.length_a   1.000
_cell.length_b   1.000
_cell.length_c   1.000
_cell.angle_alpha   90.00
_cell.angle_beta   90.00
_cell.angle_gamma   90.00
#
_symmetry.space_group_name_H-M   'P 1'
#
loop_
_entity.id
_entity.type
_entity.pdbx_description
1 polymer ?
#
loop_
_entity_poly.entity_id
_entity_poly.type
_entity_poly.pdbx_seq_one_letter_code
_entity_poly.pdbx_strand_id
1 'polypeptide(L)'
;LKLPLLLGCCLFAAITACAETSASLDENAAGKKKADVYITTADRQQSFNHTTQKLSKTPAFESVITLNSKVKFQEMDGFGAAVTGSTCYNLMQMTPADRAKFLTETFSDNDGLGFSYIRISIGCSDFSLSEYTCCDTKGIENFALQTEEKEYVIPILKDILAINPTIKILGSPWTCPKWMKVNNLEEKNPFDSWTSGQLNPDYYQDYATYFVKWIEAFRNEGIDI
;
A
#
# COMPACT_ATOMS: atom_id res chain seq x y z
N LEU A 1 -3.45 -59.77 -27.48
CA LEU A 1 -2.42 -59.36 -26.49
C LEU A 1 -1.35 -58.47 -27.15
N LYS A 2 -1.73 -57.25 -27.64
CA LYS A 2 -0.81 -56.26 -28.19
C LYS A 2 -1.19 -54.83 -27.78
N LEU A 3 -1.48 -54.60 -26.48
CA LEU A 3 -1.95 -53.30 -26.01
C LEU A 3 -0.93 -52.50 -25.15
N PRO A 4 0.24 -53.02 -24.73
CA PRO A 4 1.13 -52.18 -23.92
C PRO A 4 2.17 -51.33 -24.73
N LEU A 5 2.28 -51.54 -26.03
CA LEU A 5 3.37 -50.86 -26.82
C LEU A 5 2.95 -49.50 -27.38
N LEU A 6 1.64 -49.25 -27.54
CA LEU A 6 1.16 -47.95 -28.04
C LEU A 6 1.04 -46.86 -26.98
N LEU A 7 0.87 -47.24 -25.72
CA LEU A 7 0.79 -46.24 -24.63
C LEU A 7 2.16 -45.64 -24.25
N GLY A 8 3.24 -46.42 -24.43
CA GLY A 8 4.58 -45.97 -24.15
C GLY A 8 5.12 -44.93 -25.15
N CYS A 9 4.74 -45.08 -26.43
CA CYS A 9 5.19 -44.15 -27.48
C CYS A 9 4.50 -42.78 -27.43
N CYS A 10 3.23 -42.72 -27.03
CA CYS A 10 2.51 -41.46 -26.88
C CYS A 10 2.99 -40.66 -25.65
N LEU A 11 3.38 -41.34 -24.57
CA LEU A 11 3.89 -40.67 -23.37
C LEU A 11 5.31 -40.07 -23.58
N PHE A 12 6.14 -40.81 -24.37
CA PHE A 12 7.50 -40.32 -24.70
C PHE A 12 7.47 -39.16 -25.69
N ALA A 13 6.56 -39.17 -26.67
CA ALA A 13 6.39 -38.05 -27.61
C ALA A 13 5.83 -36.79 -26.93
N ALA A 14 4.95 -36.93 -25.92
CA ALA A 14 4.41 -35.82 -25.16
C ALA A 14 5.47 -35.16 -24.25
N ILE A 15 6.36 -35.96 -23.64
CA ILE A 15 7.44 -35.44 -22.78
C ILE A 15 8.52 -34.75 -23.62
N THR A 16 8.85 -35.28 -24.79
CA THR A 16 9.84 -34.66 -25.71
C THR A 16 9.29 -33.36 -26.32
N ALA A 17 8.01 -33.34 -26.70
CA ALA A 17 7.36 -32.10 -27.19
C ALA A 17 7.25 -31.00 -26.13
N CYS A 18 7.01 -31.34 -24.86
CA CYS A 18 7.04 -30.37 -23.77
C CYS A 18 8.44 -29.87 -23.43
N ALA A 19 9.49 -30.69 -23.60
CA ALA A 19 10.86 -30.28 -23.36
C ALA A 19 11.40 -29.38 -24.48
N GLU A 20 11.05 -29.67 -25.74
CA GLU A 20 11.45 -28.82 -26.89
C GLU A 20 10.70 -27.49 -26.93
N THR A 21 9.43 -27.43 -26.51
CA THR A 21 8.69 -26.16 -26.41
C THR A 21 9.20 -25.27 -25.28
N SER A 22 9.72 -25.82 -24.20
CA SER A 22 10.30 -25.02 -23.12
C SER A 22 11.71 -24.51 -23.45
N ALA A 23 12.49 -25.22 -24.26
CA ALA A 23 13.83 -24.79 -24.68
C ALA A 23 13.79 -23.73 -25.81
N SER A 24 12.81 -23.79 -26.70
CA SER A 24 12.68 -22.84 -27.81
C SER A 24 12.08 -21.48 -27.42
N LEU A 25 11.35 -21.41 -26.27
CA LEU A 25 10.78 -20.16 -25.78
C LEU A 25 11.83 -19.22 -25.14
N ASP A 26 12.95 -19.76 -24.65
CA ASP A 26 13.97 -18.95 -23.97
C ASP A 26 14.98 -18.29 -24.91
N GLU A 27 15.24 -18.83 -26.10
CA GLU A 27 16.30 -18.30 -26.95
C GLU A 27 15.93 -17.05 -27.77
N ASN A 28 14.68 -16.89 -28.17
CA ASN A 28 14.22 -15.73 -28.94
C ASN A 28 13.57 -14.60 -28.12
N ALA A 29 13.30 -14.83 -26.85
CA ALA A 29 12.57 -13.86 -26.01
C ALA A 29 13.48 -12.80 -25.35
N ALA A 30 14.76 -13.07 -25.15
CA ALA A 30 15.65 -12.16 -24.43
C ALA A 30 15.94 -10.86 -25.18
N GLY A 31 16.03 -10.89 -26.53
CA GLY A 31 16.28 -9.69 -27.32
C GLY A 31 15.07 -8.75 -27.51
N LYS A 32 13.86 -9.19 -27.10
CA LYS A 32 12.63 -8.41 -27.21
C LYS A 32 12.13 -7.89 -25.86
N LYS A 33 12.66 -8.39 -24.75
CA LYS A 33 12.28 -7.92 -23.40
C LYS A 33 12.92 -6.59 -23.10
N LYS A 34 12.13 -5.70 -22.54
CA LYS A 34 12.55 -4.37 -22.10
C LYS A 34 12.30 -4.25 -20.61
N ALA A 35 13.07 -3.40 -19.95
CA ALA A 35 12.83 -2.96 -18.57
C ALA A 35 12.63 -1.45 -18.59
N ASP A 36 11.59 -1.00 -17.91
CA ASP A 36 11.42 0.41 -17.60
C ASP A 36 12.21 0.72 -16.34
N VAL A 37 13.07 1.73 -16.45
CA VAL A 37 14.02 2.10 -15.41
C VAL A 37 13.73 3.53 -14.97
N TYR A 38 13.48 3.71 -13.69
CA TYR A 38 13.28 5.01 -13.06
C TYR A 38 14.46 5.31 -12.14
N ILE A 39 15.16 6.40 -12.39
CA ILE A 39 16.41 6.73 -11.70
C ILE A 39 16.25 8.05 -10.94
N THR A 40 16.61 8.02 -9.66
CA THR A 40 16.85 9.21 -8.84
C THR A 40 18.26 9.13 -8.28
N THR A 41 19.06 10.19 -8.46
CA THR A 41 20.43 10.28 -7.94
C THR A 41 20.53 11.21 -6.76
N ALA A 42 21.48 10.95 -5.85
CA ALA A 42 21.67 11.73 -4.64
C ALA A 42 22.03 13.20 -4.93
N ASP A 43 22.73 13.46 -6.04
CA ASP A 43 23.07 14.79 -6.54
C ASP A 43 21.91 15.51 -7.24
N ARG A 44 20.74 14.85 -7.34
CA ARG A 44 19.51 15.33 -8.02
C ARG A 44 19.71 15.67 -9.51
N GLN A 45 20.77 15.19 -10.16
CA GLN A 45 20.94 15.33 -11.59
C GLN A 45 19.89 14.50 -12.36
N GLN A 46 19.42 13.42 -11.75
CA GLN A 46 18.27 12.66 -12.21
C GLN A 46 17.23 12.62 -11.07
N SER A 47 15.99 12.99 -11.39
CA SER A 47 14.88 13.00 -10.45
C SER A 47 13.73 12.23 -11.07
N PHE A 48 13.60 10.95 -10.67
CA PHE A 48 12.61 10.01 -11.19
C PHE A 48 12.63 9.91 -12.73
N ASN A 49 13.83 9.94 -13.29
CA ASN A 49 14.01 9.97 -14.75
C ASN A 49 13.71 8.60 -15.34
N HIS A 50 12.75 8.53 -16.26
CA HIS A 50 12.31 7.28 -16.89
C HIS A 50 13.10 7.00 -18.17
N THR A 51 13.60 5.79 -18.28
CA THR A 51 14.22 5.26 -19.50
C THR A 51 13.79 3.82 -19.73
N THR A 52 13.73 3.40 -20.99
CA THR A 52 13.47 2.01 -21.36
C THR A 52 14.75 1.35 -21.84
N GLN A 53 15.18 0.28 -21.17
CA GLN A 53 16.39 -0.46 -21.50
C GLN A 53 16.05 -1.82 -22.12
N LYS A 54 16.81 -2.23 -23.13
CA LYS A 54 16.74 -3.59 -23.68
C LYS A 54 17.51 -4.54 -22.76
N LEU A 55 16.89 -5.67 -22.42
CA LEU A 55 17.59 -6.71 -21.66
C LEU A 55 18.60 -7.44 -22.54
N SER A 56 19.77 -7.72 -22.00
CA SER A 56 20.85 -8.46 -22.66
C SER A 56 21.18 -9.74 -21.89
N LYS A 57 21.51 -10.80 -22.60
CA LYS A 57 22.03 -12.04 -22.01
C LYS A 57 23.48 -11.91 -21.57
N THR A 58 24.22 -10.99 -22.20
CA THR A 58 25.64 -10.76 -21.90
C THR A 58 25.75 -9.52 -21.01
N PRO A 59 26.21 -9.67 -19.77
CA PRO A 59 26.44 -8.53 -18.89
C PRO A 59 27.54 -7.63 -19.49
N ALA A 60 27.27 -6.33 -19.54
CA ALA A 60 28.27 -5.34 -19.96
C ALA A 60 29.07 -4.78 -18.78
N PHE A 61 28.67 -5.11 -17.53
CA PHE A 61 29.22 -4.59 -16.29
C PHE A 61 29.44 -5.70 -15.28
N GLU A 62 30.29 -5.44 -14.28
CA GLU A 62 30.58 -6.39 -13.19
C GLU A 62 29.37 -6.63 -12.24
N SER A 63 28.52 -5.62 -12.08
CA SER A 63 27.32 -5.73 -11.24
C SER A 63 26.14 -6.24 -12.04
N VAL A 64 25.67 -7.44 -11.71
CA VAL A 64 24.55 -8.11 -12.38
C VAL A 64 23.46 -8.46 -11.39
N ILE A 65 22.22 -8.11 -11.72
CA ILE A 65 21.02 -8.57 -10.99
C ILE A 65 20.43 -9.75 -11.76
N THR A 66 20.38 -10.92 -11.12
CA THR A 66 19.79 -12.13 -11.70
C THR A 66 18.38 -12.34 -11.17
N LEU A 67 17.40 -12.36 -12.08
CA LEU A 67 16.01 -12.69 -11.76
C LEU A 67 15.75 -14.16 -12.01
N ASN A 68 15.35 -14.90 -10.99
CA ASN A 68 15.00 -16.32 -11.10
C ASN A 68 13.54 -16.54 -10.71
N SER A 69 12.66 -16.59 -11.68
CA SER A 69 11.21 -16.78 -11.49
C SER A 69 10.82 -18.15 -10.95
N LYS A 70 11.73 -19.13 -10.92
CA LYS A 70 11.50 -20.47 -10.37
C LYS A 70 11.66 -20.51 -8.85
N VAL A 71 12.40 -19.56 -8.27
CA VAL A 71 12.53 -19.42 -6.82
C VAL A 71 11.40 -18.54 -6.33
N LYS A 72 10.56 -19.06 -5.45
CA LYS A 72 9.42 -18.36 -4.85
C LYS A 72 9.71 -18.11 -3.38
N PHE A 73 9.35 -16.94 -2.91
CA PHE A 73 9.35 -16.52 -1.52
C PHE A 73 7.90 -16.29 -1.06
N GLN A 74 7.68 -15.39 -0.12
CA GLN A 74 6.33 -15.01 0.31
C GLN A 74 5.56 -14.32 -0.82
N GLU A 75 4.25 -14.39 -0.75
CA GLU A 75 3.36 -13.58 -1.56
C GLU A 75 3.37 -12.13 -1.05
N MET A 76 3.31 -11.18 -1.97
CA MET A 76 3.24 -9.75 -1.66
C MET A 76 1.82 -9.26 -1.91
N ASP A 77 1.20 -8.67 -0.88
CA ASP A 77 -0.18 -8.15 -1.00
C ASP A 77 -0.29 -6.90 -1.88
N GLY A 78 0.79 -6.15 -2.01
CA GLY A 78 0.84 -4.95 -2.84
C GLY A 78 1.91 -3.97 -2.40
N PHE A 79 1.98 -2.85 -3.10
CA PHE A 79 2.90 -1.75 -2.82
C PHE A 79 2.13 -0.43 -2.73
N GLY A 80 2.65 0.48 -1.93
CA GLY A 80 2.04 1.79 -1.79
C GLY A 80 2.75 2.68 -0.79
N ALA A 81 2.04 3.70 -0.34
CA ALA A 81 2.56 4.68 0.62
C ALA A 81 1.48 5.12 1.60
N ALA A 82 1.87 5.86 2.63
CA ALA A 82 0.93 6.51 3.51
C ALA A 82 0.27 7.72 2.82
N VAL A 83 -1.05 7.79 2.93
CA VAL A 83 -1.87 8.94 2.53
C VAL A 83 -2.30 9.64 3.82
N THR A 84 -1.46 10.56 4.28
CA THR A 84 -1.62 11.26 5.57
C THR A 84 -2.52 12.50 5.44
N GLY A 85 -2.94 13.07 6.57
CA GLY A 85 -3.70 14.32 6.59
C GLY A 85 -2.98 15.46 5.87
N SER A 86 -1.68 15.65 6.11
CA SER A 86 -0.87 16.65 5.40
C SER A 86 -0.77 16.38 3.90
N THR A 87 -0.66 15.11 3.49
CA THR A 87 -0.69 14.74 2.07
C THR A 87 -2.01 15.14 1.45
N CYS A 88 -3.14 14.77 2.08
CA CYS A 88 -4.47 15.09 1.60
C CYS A 88 -4.71 16.61 1.55
N TYR A 89 -4.29 17.33 2.57
CA TYR A 89 -4.35 18.80 2.58
C TYR A 89 -3.61 19.40 1.38
N ASN A 90 -2.36 18.98 1.13
CA ASN A 90 -1.57 19.48 0.01
C ASN A 90 -2.23 19.14 -1.34
N LEU A 91 -2.76 17.94 -1.51
CA LEU A 91 -3.50 17.53 -2.71
C LEU A 91 -4.75 18.39 -2.93
N MET A 92 -5.45 18.76 -1.85
CA MET A 92 -6.61 19.65 -1.94
C MET A 92 -6.25 21.10 -2.30
N GLN A 93 -4.99 21.54 -2.08
CA GLN A 93 -4.50 22.84 -2.52
C GLN A 93 -4.10 22.88 -4.01
N MET A 94 -3.94 21.72 -4.65
CA MET A 94 -3.65 21.65 -6.08
C MET A 94 -4.87 22.03 -6.92
N THR A 95 -4.62 22.45 -8.16
CA THR A 95 -5.74 22.56 -9.11
C THR A 95 -6.40 21.19 -9.30
N PRO A 96 -7.71 21.13 -9.58
CA PRO A 96 -8.37 19.84 -9.84
C PRO A 96 -7.69 19.01 -10.93
N ALA A 97 -7.15 19.67 -11.96
CA ALA A 97 -6.48 19.01 -13.08
C ALA A 97 -5.12 18.39 -12.64
N ASP A 98 -4.31 19.15 -11.89
CA ASP A 98 -3.01 18.68 -11.41
C ASP A 98 -3.19 17.55 -10.38
N ARG A 99 -4.19 17.68 -9.49
CA ARG A 99 -4.54 16.63 -8.53
C ARG A 99 -4.96 15.36 -9.23
N ALA A 100 -5.88 15.44 -10.20
CA ALA A 100 -6.33 14.28 -10.96
C ALA A 100 -5.17 13.62 -11.71
N LYS A 101 -4.29 14.39 -12.32
CA LYS A 101 -3.08 13.89 -12.99
C LYS A 101 -2.18 13.15 -12.00
N PHE A 102 -1.83 13.76 -10.87
CA PHE A 102 -0.97 13.15 -9.84
C PHE A 102 -1.56 11.84 -9.32
N LEU A 103 -2.87 11.83 -9.02
CA LEU A 103 -3.54 10.62 -8.52
C LEU A 103 -3.59 9.52 -9.57
N THR A 104 -3.83 9.86 -10.85
CA THR A 104 -3.79 8.90 -11.95
C THR A 104 -2.38 8.32 -12.13
N GLU A 105 -1.34 9.16 -12.16
CA GLU A 105 0.05 8.71 -12.29
C GLU A 105 0.51 7.84 -11.11
N THR A 106 -0.15 7.97 -9.93
CA THR A 106 0.18 7.18 -8.74
C THR A 106 -0.61 5.88 -8.66
N PHE A 107 -1.92 5.91 -8.87
CA PHE A 107 -2.83 4.83 -8.51
C PHE A 107 -3.41 4.05 -9.70
N SER A 108 -3.34 4.58 -10.94
CA SER A 108 -3.83 3.85 -12.10
C SER A 108 -2.92 2.69 -12.45
N ASP A 109 -3.51 1.50 -12.67
CA ASP A 109 -2.79 0.31 -13.11
C ASP A 109 -2.31 0.42 -14.57
N ASN A 110 -2.97 1.24 -15.39
CA ASN A 110 -2.69 1.36 -16.81
C ASN A 110 -1.82 2.58 -17.12
N ASP A 111 -2.09 3.69 -16.45
CA ASP A 111 -1.53 5.01 -16.79
C ASP A 111 -0.61 5.55 -15.68
N GLY A 112 -0.29 4.74 -14.66
CA GLY A 112 0.48 5.15 -13.50
C GLY A 112 1.36 4.05 -12.91
N LEU A 113 1.79 4.27 -11.67
CA LEU A 113 2.62 3.33 -10.91
C LEU A 113 1.84 2.12 -10.38
N GLY A 114 0.50 2.17 -10.40
CA GLY A 114 -0.35 1.09 -9.93
C GLY A 114 -0.20 0.81 -8.43
N PHE A 115 -0.13 1.84 -7.60
CA PHE A 115 -0.16 1.62 -6.15
C PHE A 115 -1.46 0.93 -5.77
N SER A 116 -1.34 -0.23 -5.14
CA SER A 116 -2.46 -1.11 -4.79
C SER A 116 -2.72 -1.18 -3.29
N TYR A 117 -1.89 -0.52 -2.48
CA TYR A 117 -1.96 -0.53 -1.04
C TYR A 117 -1.65 0.85 -0.46
N ILE A 118 -2.50 1.35 0.45
CA ILE A 118 -2.25 2.60 1.16
C ILE A 118 -2.47 2.45 2.66
N ARG A 119 -1.82 3.30 3.44
CA ARG A 119 -2.06 3.42 4.87
C ARG A 119 -2.58 4.82 5.18
N ILE A 120 -3.62 4.90 6.00
CA ILE A 120 -4.15 6.14 6.56
C ILE A 120 -4.06 6.12 8.08
N SER A 121 -4.04 7.29 8.71
CA SER A 121 -4.03 7.40 10.17
C SER A 121 -5.44 7.28 10.74
N ILE A 122 -5.56 6.69 11.92
CA ILE A 122 -6.77 6.73 12.75
C ILE A 122 -6.56 7.84 13.77
N GLY A 123 -7.20 9.00 13.57
CA GLY A 123 -6.86 10.24 14.23
C GLY A 123 -5.58 10.85 13.67
N CYS A 124 -4.94 11.73 14.42
CA CYS A 124 -3.71 12.39 13.99
C CYS A 124 -2.51 11.43 13.94
N SER A 125 -1.48 11.89 13.23
CA SER A 125 -0.13 11.33 13.22
C SER A 125 0.89 12.49 13.21
N ASP A 126 2.19 12.17 13.13
CA ASP A 126 3.26 13.15 12.95
C ASP A 126 3.19 13.90 11.60
N PHE A 127 2.35 13.43 10.67
CA PHE A 127 2.03 14.07 9.38
C PHE A 127 0.58 14.56 9.31
N SER A 128 0.03 15.02 10.41
CA SER A 128 -1.27 15.68 10.49
C SER A 128 -1.12 17.20 10.63
N LEU A 129 -2.21 17.93 10.40
CA LEU A 129 -2.21 19.40 10.50
C LEU A 129 -2.26 19.86 11.96
N SER A 130 -2.77 19.01 12.84
CA SER A 130 -2.85 19.26 14.27
C SER A 130 -2.86 17.95 15.05
N GLU A 131 -2.70 18.05 16.38
CA GLU A 131 -2.83 16.94 17.29
C GLU A 131 -4.30 16.75 17.69
N TYR A 132 -4.87 15.58 17.39
CA TYR A 132 -6.25 15.24 17.73
C TYR A 132 -6.48 13.73 17.73
N THR A 133 -7.57 13.29 18.36
CA THR A 133 -8.19 11.99 18.09
C THR A 133 -9.66 12.18 17.70
N CYS A 134 -10.29 11.14 17.21
CA CYS A 134 -11.72 11.19 16.92
C CYS A 134 -12.59 11.16 18.21
N CYS A 135 -11.98 11.25 19.40
CA CYS A 135 -12.69 11.23 20.68
C CYS A 135 -11.87 11.92 21.79
N ASP A 136 -11.61 13.22 21.67
CA ASP A 136 -10.81 13.98 22.65
C ASP A 136 -11.59 14.34 23.91
N THR A 137 -12.91 14.43 23.82
CA THR A 137 -13.79 14.53 25.00
C THR A 137 -13.97 13.14 25.60
N LYS A 138 -13.82 13.04 26.94
CA LYS A 138 -13.96 11.78 27.66
C LYS A 138 -15.36 11.19 27.47
N GLY A 139 -15.40 9.88 27.16
CA GLY A 139 -16.59 9.09 26.89
C GLY A 139 -16.68 8.71 25.41
N ILE A 140 -16.80 7.41 25.13
CA ILE A 140 -16.79 6.89 23.75
C ILE A 140 -18.01 7.33 22.93
N GLU A 141 -19.07 7.78 23.58
CA GLU A 141 -20.23 8.40 22.96
C GLU A 141 -19.90 9.71 22.23
N ASN A 142 -18.81 10.39 22.63
CA ASN A 142 -18.33 11.63 22.02
C ASN A 142 -17.45 11.40 20.77
N PHE A 143 -17.34 10.16 20.31
CA PHE A 143 -16.62 9.85 19.08
C PHE A 143 -17.24 10.55 17.87
N ALA A 144 -16.41 11.26 17.09
CA ALA A 144 -16.78 11.83 15.80
C ALA A 144 -15.53 11.99 14.91
N LEU A 145 -15.67 11.76 13.60
CA LEU A 145 -14.64 12.16 12.65
C LEU A 145 -14.41 13.68 12.74
N GLN A 146 -13.16 14.08 12.67
CA GLN A 146 -12.75 15.48 12.80
C GLN A 146 -12.68 16.17 11.43
N THR A 147 -12.27 17.42 11.43
CA THR A 147 -12.16 18.25 10.21
C THR A 147 -11.19 17.62 9.21
N GLU A 148 -10.06 17.08 9.69
CA GLU A 148 -9.02 16.54 8.81
C GLU A 148 -9.54 15.33 8.01
N GLU A 149 -10.28 14.41 8.66
CA GLU A 149 -10.89 13.29 7.94
C GLU A 149 -11.97 13.77 6.98
N LYS A 150 -12.85 14.68 7.39
CA LYS A 150 -14.02 15.09 6.61
C LYS A 150 -13.65 15.96 5.41
N GLU A 151 -12.73 16.91 5.60
CA GLU A 151 -12.44 17.92 4.58
C GLU A 151 -11.29 17.52 3.66
N TYR A 152 -10.40 16.63 4.09
CA TYR A 152 -9.21 16.30 3.32
C TYR A 152 -9.09 14.80 3.03
N VAL A 153 -9.09 13.94 4.05
CA VAL A 153 -8.80 12.51 3.86
C VAL A 153 -9.88 11.81 3.06
N ILE A 154 -11.14 11.94 3.46
CA ILE A 154 -12.28 11.28 2.79
C ILE A 154 -12.42 11.74 1.33
N PRO A 155 -12.39 13.03 0.99
CA PRO A 155 -12.44 13.45 -0.40
C PRO A 155 -11.32 12.86 -1.26
N ILE A 156 -10.07 12.86 -0.77
CA ILE A 156 -8.94 12.31 -1.51
C ILE A 156 -9.05 10.80 -1.66
N LEU A 157 -9.51 10.07 -0.65
CA LEU A 157 -9.76 8.63 -0.76
C LEU A 157 -10.83 8.31 -1.80
N LYS A 158 -11.89 9.11 -1.89
CA LYS A 158 -12.92 8.97 -2.93
C LYS A 158 -12.34 9.20 -4.33
N ASP A 159 -11.47 10.21 -4.50
CA ASP A 159 -10.76 10.44 -5.76
C ASP A 159 -9.85 9.25 -6.12
N ILE A 160 -9.12 8.69 -5.16
CA ILE A 160 -8.27 7.51 -5.34
C ILE A 160 -9.10 6.28 -5.72
N LEU A 161 -10.18 6.00 -4.99
CA LEU A 161 -11.06 4.86 -5.25
C LEU A 161 -11.79 4.95 -6.60
N ALA A 162 -12.03 6.17 -7.10
CA ALA A 162 -12.56 6.36 -8.45
C ALA A 162 -11.57 5.94 -9.54
N ILE A 163 -10.26 6.01 -9.26
CA ILE A 163 -9.19 5.60 -10.18
C ILE A 163 -8.89 4.10 -10.02
N ASN A 164 -8.72 3.64 -8.78
CA ASN A 164 -8.42 2.25 -8.43
C ASN A 164 -9.38 1.75 -7.33
N PRO A 165 -10.52 1.17 -7.71
CA PRO A 165 -11.53 0.69 -6.75
C PRO A 165 -11.09 -0.56 -5.98
N THR A 166 -9.96 -1.17 -6.34
CA THR A 166 -9.45 -2.39 -5.72
C THR A 166 -8.33 -2.14 -4.72
N ILE A 167 -7.97 -0.87 -4.51
CA ILE A 167 -6.90 -0.51 -3.59
C ILE A 167 -7.23 -0.96 -2.16
N LYS A 168 -6.26 -1.53 -1.49
CA LYS A 168 -6.38 -1.93 -0.08
C LYS A 168 -6.00 -0.77 0.83
N ILE A 169 -6.82 -0.50 1.83
CA ILE A 169 -6.63 0.59 2.76
C ILE A 169 -6.36 0.03 4.16
N LEU A 170 -5.22 0.39 4.74
CA LEU A 170 -4.85 0.05 6.11
C LEU A 170 -5.05 1.26 7.01
N GLY A 171 -5.93 1.15 7.99
CA GLY A 171 -6.04 2.11 9.09
C GLY A 171 -5.03 1.80 10.20
N SER A 172 -4.27 2.80 10.66
CA SER A 172 -3.29 2.62 11.74
C SER A 172 -3.33 3.79 12.72
N PRO A 173 -3.58 3.54 14.02
CA PRO A 173 -3.57 4.60 15.02
C PRO A 173 -2.13 5.03 15.33
N TRP A 174 -1.98 6.32 15.63
CA TRP A 174 -0.75 6.85 16.22
C TRP A 174 -0.81 6.77 17.75
N THR A 175 -1.94 7.15 18.31
CA THR A 175 -2.16 7.19 19.75
C THR A 175 -3.63 6.99 20.08
N CYS A 176 -3.94 6.53 21.30
CA CYS A 176 -5.29 6.56 21.82
C CYS A 176 -5.64 7.96 22.37
N PRO A 177 -6.93 8.28 22.58
CA PRO A 177 -7.36 9.50 23.29
C PRO A 177 -6.62 9.69 24.61
N LYS A 178 -6.20 10.93 24.90
CA LYS A 178 -5.40 11.23 26.10
C LYS A 178 -6.09 10.82 27.40
N TRP A 179 -7.42 10.93 27.47
CA TRP A 179 -8.19 10.53 28.65
C TRP A 179 -8.19 9.01 28.91
N MET A 180 -7.77 8.21 27.93
CA MET A 180 -7.58 6.76 28.09
C MET A 180 -6.17 6.40 28.56
N LYS A 181 -5.26 7.37 28.73
CA LYS A 181 -3.84 7.11 29.03
C LYS A 181 -3.53 7.16 30.51
N VAL A 182 -2.54 6.36 30.88
CA VAL A 182 -1.87 6.38 32.18
C VAL A 182 -0.36 6.50 31.97
N ASN A 183 0.35 6.99 32.98
CA ASN A 183 1.81 7.08 32.97
C ASN A 183 2.47 5.70 32.82
N ASN A 184 2.00 4.71 33.55
CA ASN A 184 2.38 3.30 33.47
C ASN A 184 1.26 2.42 34.04
N LEU A 185 1.35 1.10 33.83
CA LEU A 185 0.30 0.17 34.26
C LEU A 185 0.37 -0.19 35.77
N GLU A 186 1.43 0.18 36.47
CA GLU A 186 1.58 -0.05 37.90
C GLU A 186 0.87 1.05 38.71
N GLU A 187 1.22 2.31 38.46
CA GLU A 187 0.68 3.46 39.18
C GLU A 187 -0.68 3.91 38.65
N LYS A 188 -0.91 3.77 37.34
CA LYS A 188 -2.14 4.16 36.62
C LYS A 188 -2.56 5.63 36.83
N ASN A 189 -1.59 6.52 37.03
CA ASN A 189 -1.88 7.94 37.08
C ASN A 189 -2.29 8.46 35.69
N PRO A 190 -3.30 9.32 35.57
CA PRO A 190 -3.69 9.94 34.31
C PRO A 190 -2.50 10.61 33.62
N PHE A 191 -2.38 10.45 32.31
CA PHE A 191 -1.24 10.94 31.53
C PHE A 191 -1.70 11.73 30.31
N ASP A 192 -1.68 13.06 30.43
CA ASP A 192 -2.15 13.98 29.39
C ASP A 192 -1.01 14.32 28.40
N SER A 193 -0.76 13.43 27.48
CA SER A 193 0.22 13.64 26.41
C SER A 193 -0.19 12.95 25.12
N TRP A 194 0.15 13.55 23.98
CA TRP A 194 -0.03 12.95 22.66
C TRP A 194 0.94 11.79 22.42
N THR A 195 2.16 11.90 22.90
CA THR A 195 3.19 10.87 22.80
C THR A 195 3.38 10.19 24.15
N SER A 196 3.93 8.98 24.12
CA SER A 196 4.21 8.21 25.34
C SER A 196 2.95 7.86 26.18
N GLY A 197 3.16 7.33 27.38
CA GLY A 197 2.09 6.77 28.20
C GLY A 197 1.66 5.40 27.71
N GLN A 198 0.74 4.81 28.44
CA GLN A 198 0.17 3.50 28.14
C GLN A 198 -1.36 3.57 28.17
N LEU A 199 -2.01 2.74 27.35
CA LEU A 199 -3.47 2.61 27.41
C LEU A 199 -3.89 1.99 28.75
N ASN A 200 -4.74 2.67 29.48
CA ASN A 200 -5.32 2.16 30.73
C ASN A 200 -6.19 0.93 30.42
N PRO A 201 -5.97 -0.22 31.09
CA PRO A 201 -6.79 -1.42 30.92
C PRO A 201 -8.29 -1.18 31.13
N ASP A 202 -8.67 -0.24 31.97
CA ASP A 202 -10.06 0.11 32.23
C ASP A 202 -10.80 0.64 30.99
N TYR A 203 -10.06 1.10 29.96
CA TYR A 203 -10.57 1.63 28.69
C TYR A 203 -10.33 0.73 27.48
N TYR A 204 -9.89 -0.52 27.65
CA TYR A 204 -9.66 -1.44 26.52
C TYR A 204 -10.92 -1.63 25.68
N GLN A 205 -12.08 -1.77 26.31
CA GLN A 205 -13.34 -1.93 25.60
C GLN A 205 -13.76 -0.63 24.87
N ASP A 206 -13.56 0.53 25.49
CA ASP A 206 -13.83 1.83 24.86
C ASP A 206 -12.92 2.03 23.65
N TYR A 207 -11.64 1.66 23.77
CA TYR A 207 -10.71 1.79 22.65
C TYR A 207 -11.01 0.80 21.52
N ALA A 208 -11.46 -0.41 21.83
CA ALA A 208 -11.96 -1.33 20.80
C ALA A 208 -13.20 -0.74 20.09
N THR A 209 -14.14 -0.16 20.86
CA THR A 209 -15.32 0.52 20.31
C THR A 209 -14.94 1.73 19.45
N TYR A 210 -13.87 2.45 19.81
CA TYR A 210 -13.34 3.56 19.02
C TYR A 210 -12.98 3.11 17.57
N PHE A 211 -12.30 1.96 17.40
CA PHE A 211 -11.97 1.42 16.08
C PHE A 211 -13.21 0.99 15.32
N VAL A 212 -14.18 0.36 15.98
CA VAL A 212 -15.44 -0.02 15.33
C VAL A 212 -16.16 1.21 14.78
N LYS A 213 -16.32 2.25 15.61
CA LYS A 213 -16.95 3.51 15.20
C LYS A 213 -16.20 4.19 14.06
N TRP A 214 -14.86 4.15 14.06
CA TRP A 214 -14.04 4.72 13.00
C TRP A 214 -14.25 3.98 11.67
N ILE A 215 -14.21 2.65 11.68
CA ILE A 215 -14.46 1.82 10.48
C ILE A 215 -15.89 2.07 9.95
N GLU A 216 -16.88 2.09 10.82
CA GLU A 216 -18.27 2.35 10.44
C GLU A 216 -18.45 3.75 9.86
N ALA A 217 -17.76 4.75 10.41
CA ALA A 217 -17.82 6.11 9.90
C ALA A 217 -17.25 6.21 8.46
N PHE A 218 -16.12 5.55 8.17
CA PHE A 218 -15.58 5.49 6.82
C PHE A 218 -16.46 4.67 5.87
N ARG A 219 -17.02 3.56 6.34
CA ARG A 219 -17.97 2.75 5.55
C ARG A 219 -19.23 3.54 5.18
N ASN A 220 -19.74 4.38 6.07
CA ASN A 220 -20.88 5.26 5.81
C ASN A 220 -20.55 6.30 4.71
N GLU A 221 -19.28 6.61 4.53
CA GLU A 221 -18.80 7.45 3.43
C GLU A 221 -18.52 6.67 2.12
N GLY A 222 -18.79 5.36 2.11
CA GLY A 222 -18.55 4.47 0.98
C GLY A 222 -17.09 4.02 0.83
N ILE A 223 -16.30 4.09 1.92
CA ILE A 223 -14.89 3.70 1.95
C ILE A 223 -14.76 2.45 2.84
N ASP A 224 -14.29 1.36 2.25
CA ASP A 224 -14.02 0.11 2.96
C ASP A 224 -12.54 0.06 3.39
N ILE A 225 -12.29 -0.35 4.67
CA ILE A 225 -10.97 -0.35 5.30
C ILE A 225 -10.57 -1.78 5.62
#